data_986549a0aabd8af65b1df876c40352b3
#
_entry.id   986549a0aabd8af65b1df876c40352b3
#
_cell.length_a   1.000
_cell.length_b   1.000
_cell.length_c   1.000
_cell.angle_alpha   90.00
_cell.angle_beta   90.00
_cell.angle_gamma   90.00
#
_symmetry.space_group_name_H-M   'P 1'
#
loop_
_entity.id
_entity.type
_entity.pdbx_description
1 polymer ?
#
loop_
_entity_poly.entity_id
_entity_poly.type
_entity_poly.pdbx_seq_one_letter_code
_entity_poly.pdbx_strand_id
1 'polypeptide(L)'
;MVNKYFTVEVKPTIPASLQHTSAFADGDVLFDWTAVQVPKGSSALMGATLMVRPKGDAGPTANNFPMDLIFSKTNTVSLGTVNSALDNRPSNDFLGLLEFAAGNYGSTSMPSTVVATTGWGSSVGAPPMVLTPDPTTGNNVGYDILYVGGIARGAFDFISINANTEDLAAEHANSQVITMDGSGMDVREHFVAGDVIHIGTSVGSPAADSVIGTVASADSATQITLEAVSQTALVDGDIFYNIHPVRAILYFEK
;
A
#
# COMPACT_ATOMS: atom_id res chain seq x y z
N MET A 1 -12.02 34.49 1.73
CA MET A 1 -12.08 33.11 1.20
C MET A 1 -11.79 32.18 2.37
N VAL A 2 -12.63 31.17 2.59
CA VAL A 2 -12.34 30.16 3.61
C VAL A 2 -11.55 29.07 2.90
N ASN A 3 -10.30 28.86 3.31
CA ASN A 3 -9.49 27.74 2.81
C ASN A 3 -10.18 26.44 3.20
N LYS A 4 -10.34 25.55 2.24
CA LYS A 4 -10.93 24.25 2.47
C LYS A 4 -9.82 23.21 2.49
N TYR A 5 -9.70 22.53 3.62
CA TYR A 5 -8.79 21.39 3.78
C TYR A 5 -9.55 20.09 3.52
N PHE A 6 -8.90 19.16 2.84
CA PHE A 6 -9.43 17.82 2.64
C PHE A 6 -8.29 16.82 2.59
N THR A 7 -8.62 15.55 2.81
CA THR A 7 -7.67 14.45 2.71
C THR A 7 -8.12 13.48 1.64
N VAL A 8 -7.14 12.85 1.00
CA VAL A 8 -7.37 11.79 0.02
C VAL A 8 -6.52 10.59 0.43
N GLU A 9 -7.14 9.44 0.48
CA GLU A 9 -6.45 8.18 0.72
C GLU A 9 -5.99 7.57 -0.60
N VAL A 10 -4.72 7.15 -0.64
CA VAL A 10 -4.11 6.35 -1.70
C VAL A 10 -3.83 4.98 -1.13
N LYS A 11 -4.49 3.96 -1.67
CA LYS A 11 -4.36 2.57 -1.27
C LYS A 11 -3.97 1.74 -2.49
N PRO A 12 -2.67 1.73 -2.86
CA PRO A 12 -2.20 1.03 -4.04
C PRO A 12 -2.28 -0.47 -3.86
N THR A 13 -2.42 -1.19 -4.96
CA THR A 13 -2.31 -2.65 -4.99
C THR A 13 -0.89 -3.04 -5.38
N ILE A 14 -0.26 -3.87 -4.55
CA ILE A 14 1.02 -4.52 -4.85
C ILE A 14 0.74 -6.03 -4.89
N PRO A 15 0.82 -6.66 -6.07
CA PRO A 15 0.49 -8.08 -6.21
C PRO A 15 1.29 -8.96 -5.25
N ALA A 16 0.66 -9.95 -4.63
CA ALA A 16 1.29 -10.87 -3.69
C ALA A 16 2.51 -11.56 -4.30
N SER A 17 2.40 -11.99 -5.57
CA SER A 17 3.51 -12.60 -6.33
C SER A 17 4.75 -11.71 -6.42
N LEU A 18 4.58 -10.39 -6.45
CA LEU A 18 5.67 -9.42 -6.57
C LEU A 18 6.19 -8.92 -5.21
N GLN A 19 5.44 -9.15 -4.14
CA GLN A 19 5.92 -8.86 -2.79
C GLN A 19 6.99 -9.85 -2.34
N HIS A 20 7.01 -11.03 -2.92
CA HIS A 20 7.72 -12.19 -2.40
C HIS A 20 8.89 -12.68 -3.26
N THR A 21 8.84 -12.53 -4.60
CA THR A 21 9.79 -13.18 -5.52
C THR A 21 11.20 -12.60 -5.49
N SER A 22 11.34 -11.33 -5.17
CA SER A 22 12.63 -10.65 -5.05
C SER A 22 12.48 -9.34 -4.28
N ALA A 23 13.57 -8.90 -3.65
CA ALA A 23 13.60 -7.56 -3.08
C ALA A 23 13.45 -6.51 -4.18
N PHE A 24 12.76 -5.41 -3.85
CA PHE A 24 12.78 -4.21 -4.67
C PHE A 24 14.16 -3.59 -4.66
N ALA A 25 14.58 -2.98 -5.75
CA ALA A 25 15.81 -2.21 -5.84
C ALA A 25 15.54 -0.71 -5.95
N ASP A 26 16.59 0.09 -5.81
CA ASP A 26 16.48 1.55 -6.04
C ASP A 26 16.08 1.83 -7.49
N GLY A 27 15.02 2.58 -7.67
CA GLY A 27 14.42 2.92 -8.96
C GLY A 27 13.36 1.96 -9.47
N ASP A 28 13.04 0.89 -8.72
CA ASP A 28 11.97 -0.02 -9.11
C ASP A 28 10.59 0.60 -8.91
N VAL A 29 9.66 0.26 -9.80
CA VAL A 29 8.25 0.61 -9.64
C VAL A 29 7.68 -0.18 -8.47
N LEU A 30 7.27 0.53 -7.42
CA LEU A 30 6.64 -0.06 -6.25
C LEU A 30 5.18 -0.39 -6.52
N PHE A 31 4.48 0.55 -7.14
CA PHE A 31 3.12 0.39 -7.66
C PHE A 31 2.89 1.36 -8.82
N ASP A 32 2.10 0.91 -9.77
CA ASP A 32 1.71 1.72 -10.92
C ASP A 32 0.61 2.71 -10.54
N TRP A 33 0.15 3.49 -11.49
CA TRP A 33 -0.81 4.56 -11.30
C TRP A 33 -2.07 4.11 -10.57
N THR A 34 -2.24 4.62 -9.37
CA THR A 34 -3.46 4.51 -8.58
C THR A 34 -4.28 5.77 -8.78
N ALA A 35 -5.47 5.63 -9.37
CA ALA A 35 -6.38 6.74 -9.58
C ALA A 35 -7.09 7.11 -8.27
N VAL A 36 -7.04 8.39 -7.90
CA VAL A 36 -7.73 8.90 -6.73
C VAL A 36 -8.65 10.05 -7.09
N GLN A 37 -9.81 10.12 -6.46
CA GLN A 37 -10.77 11.18 -6.66
C GLN A 37 -10.39 12.39 -5.78
N VAL A 38 -10.32 13.56 -6.40
CA VAL A 38 -10.03 14.81 -5.74
C VAL A 38 -11.13 15.85 -6.09
N PRO A 39 -11.39 16.85 -5.27
CA PRO A 39 -12.30 17.94 -5.63
C PRO A 39 -11.86 18.65 -6.91
N LYS A 40 -12.82 19.04 -7.75
CA LYS A 40 -12.56 19.69 -9.05
C LYS A 40 -11.60 20.86 -8.96
N GLY A 41 -10.71 20.94 -9.94
CA GLY A 41 -9.73 22.00 -10.11
C GLY A 41 -8.45 21.80 -9.29
N SER A 42 -7.54 22.76 -9.42
CA SER A 42 -6.23 22.69 -8.76
C SER A 42 -6.34 22.80 -7.24
N SER A 43 -5.45 22.11 -6.54
CA SER A 43 -5.32 22.13 -5.08
C SER A 43 -3.84 22.12 -4.71
N ALA A 44 -3.50 22.67 -3.56
CA ALA A 44 -2.14 22.59 -3.02
C ALA A 44 -2.00 21.34 -2.15
N LEU A 45 -1.08 20.45 -2.51
CA LEU A 45 -0.65 19.34 -1.64
C LEU A 45 0.22 19.93 -0.53
N MET A 46 -0.27 19.85 0.71
CA MET A 46 0.38 20.41 1.90
C MET A 46 1.30 19.40 2.58
N GLY A 47 1.09 18.13 2.35
CA GLY A 47 1.86 17.05 2.93
C GLY A 47 1.19 15.70 2.75
N ALA A 48 1.85 14.66 3.25
CA ALA A 48 1.30 13.32 3.25
C ALA A 48 1.76 12.54 4.48
N THR A 49 0.94 11.59 4.91
CA THR A 49 1.33 10.53 5.85
C THR A 49 1.36 9.21 5.09
N LEU A 50 2.48 8.53 5.19
CA LEU A 50 2.69 7.20 4.63
C LEU A 50 2.68 6.19 5.76
N MET A 51 1.90 5.14 5.61
CA MET A 51 1.89 3.97 6.50
C MET A 51 2.37 2.77 5.70
N VAL A 52 3.32 2.03 6.27
CA VAL A 52 3.85 0.80 5.68
C VAL A 52 3.63 -0.34 6.67
N ARG A 53 3.05 -1.42 6.17
CA ARG A 53 2.85 -2.64 6.94
C ARG A 53 4.19 -3.33 7.20
N PRO A 54 4.31 -4.08 8.30
CA PRO A 54 5.52 -4.84 8.60
C PRO A 54 5.78 -5.91 7.54
N LYS A 55 6.96 -6.43 7.56
CA LYS A 55 7.27 -7.69 6.87
C LYS A 55 6.52 -8.83 7.56
N GLY A 56 6.00 -9.76 6.76
CA GLY A 56 5.41 -10.99 7.25
C GLY A 56 6.50 -11.99 7.61
N ASP A 57 6.99 -11.97 8.84
CA ASP A 57 7.93 -12.94 9.39
C ASP A 57 7.55 -13.29 10.83
N ALA A 58 8.19 -14.32 11.40
CA ALA A 58 7.93 -14.84 12.75
C ALA A 58 8.05 -13.80 13.88
N GLY A 59 8.57 -12.64 13.57
CA GLY A 59 8.55 -11.46 14.42
C GLY A 59 8.33 -10.26 13.53
N PRO A 60 7.15 -9.62 13.54
CA PRO A 60 6.87 -8.50 12.65
C PRO A 60 8.00 -7.47 12.70
N THR A 61 8.63 -7.23 11.55
CA THR A 61 9.77 -6.32 11.46
C THR A 61 9.35 -5.04 10.75
N ALA A 62 9.70 -3.91 11.34
CA ALA A 62 9.44 -2.60 10.76
C ALA A 62 10.07 -2.47 9.36
N ASN A 63 9.30 -2.02 8.41
CA ASN A 63 9.73 -1.87 7.02
C ASN A 63 9.96 -0.39 6.67
N ASN A 64 11.10 0.15 7.08
CA ASN A 64 11.48 1.56 6.92
C ASN A 64 12.23 1.76 5.59
N PHE A 65 11.56 1.62 4.46
CA PHE A 65 12.24 1.82 3.19
C PHE A 65 11.98 3.21 2.58
N PRO A 66 12.98 3.81 1.94
CA PRO A 66 12.78 5.07 1.25
C PRO A 66 11.98 4.87 -0.03
N MET A 67 11.03 5.77 -0.30
CA MET A 67 10.22 5.74 -1.51
C MET A 67 9.80 7.14 -1.95
N ASP A 68 9.48 7.25 -3.23
CA ASP A 68 8.89 8.44 -3.82
C ASP A 68 7.44 8.19 -4.20
N LEU A 69 6.55 9.13 -3.87
CA LEU A 69 5.23 9.23 -4.49
C LEU A 69 5.32 10.18 -5.68
N ILE A 70 4.95 9.73 -6.85
CA ILE A 70 4.90 10.51 -8.08
C ILE A 70 3.46 10.85 -8.39
N PHE A 71 3.21 12.12 -8.74
CA PHE A 71 1.89 12.62 -9.11
C PHE A 71 1.83 12.90 -10.60
N SER A 72 0.75 12.46 -11.24
CA SER A 72 0.50 12.73 -12.65
C SER A 72 -0.95 13.13 -12.90
N LYS A 73 -1.12 13.94 -13.91
CA LYS A 73 -2.43 14.29 -14.45
C LYS A 73 -2.98 13.17 -15.34
N THR A 74 -2.11 12.41 -15.99
CA THR A 74 -2.49 11.34 -16.92
C THR A 74 -1.83 10.03 -16.54
N ASN A 75 -2.44 8.93 -16.94
CA ASN A 75 -1.90 7.57 -16.83
C ASN A 75 -1.81 6.88 -18.19
N THR A 76 -1.54 7.65 -19.25
CA THR A 76 -1.52 7.17 -20.63
C THR A 76 -0.52 6.03 -20.82
N VAL A 77 0.58 6.07 -20.07
CA VAL A 77 1.59 5.01 -20.06
C VAL A 77 1.83 4.59 -18.61
N SER A 78 1.92 3.28 -18.37
CA SER A 78 2.33 2.69 -17.10
C SER A 78 3.71 3.20 -16.69
N LEU A 79 3.97 3.32 -15.39
CA LEU A 79 5.32 3.57 -14.86
C LEU A 79 6.28 2.44 -15.22
N GLY A 80 5.78 1.24 -15.35
CA GLY A 80 6.54 0.03 -15.61
C GLY A 80 5.94 -1.17 -14.91
N THR A 81 6.60 -2.30 -15.03
CA THR A 81 6.24 -3.50 -14.27
C THR A 81 6.65 -3.31 -12.81
N VAL A 82 5.75 -3.62 -11.87
CA VAL A 82 6.05 -3.61 -10.43
C VAL A 82 7.25 -4.51 -10.15
N ASN A 83 8.13 -4.08 -9.24
CA ASN A 83 9.41 -4.73 -8.93
C ASN A 83 10.36 -4.85 -10.15
N SER A 84 10.35 -3.83 -10.99
CA SER A 84 11.27 -3.66 -12.10
C SER A 84 11.58 -2.18 -12.29
N ALA A 85 12.70 -1.88 -12.93
CA ALA A 85 13.11 -0.51 -13.17
C ALA A 85 12.03 0.32 -13.85
N LEU A 86 11.92 1.58 -13.43
CA LEU A 86 11.02 2.56 -14.04
C LEU A 86 11.22 2.59 -15.56
N ASP A 87 10.15 2.38 -16.31
CA ASP A 87 10.17 2.56 -17.76
C ASP A 87 10.20 4.05 -18.08
N ASN A 88 11.35 4.54 -18.47
CA ASN A 88 11.61 5.96 -18.70
C ASN A 88 10.90 6.46 -19.96
N ARG A 89 9.60 6.69 -19.86
CA ARG A 89 8.79 7.26 -20.93
C ARG A 89 8.15 8.57 -20.49
N PRO A 90 8.53 9.71 -21.09
CA PRO A 90 7.99 11.03 -20.74
C PRO A 90 6.59 11.25 -21.34
N SER A 91 5.73 10.24 -21.34
CA SER A 91 4.41 10.30 -21.99
C SER A 91 3.27 10.69 -21.06
N ASN A 92 3.54 10.84 -19.77
CA ASN A 92 2.56 11.28 -18.78
C ASN A 92 2.83 12.72 -18.35
N ASP A 93 1.78 13.43 -18.02
CA ASP A 93 1.84 14.79 -17.50
C ASP A 93 2.20 14.75 -16.00
N PHE A 94 3.48 14.61 -15.70
CA PHE A 94 3.98 14.63 -14.31
C PHE A 94 3.72 15.99 -13.67
N LEU A 95 3.17 15.95 -12.45
CA LEU A 95 2.85 17.15 -11.66
C LEU A 95 3.87 17.39 -10.56
N GLY A 96 4.50 16.34 -10.06
CA GLY A 96 5.49 16.45 -9.00
C GLY A 96 5.84 15.13 -8.34
N LEU A 97 6.70 15.24 -7.33
CA LEU A 97 7.29 14.13 -6.59
C LEU A 97 7.31 14.49 -5.10
N LEU A 98 7.04 13.53 -4.25
CA LEU A 98 7.16 13.64 -2.79
C LEU A 98 8.04 12.51 -2.28
N GLU A 99 9.16 12.87 -1.66
CA GLU A 99 10.13 11.91 -1.13
C GLU A 99 9.83 11.52 0.31
N PHE A 100 9.95 10.22 0.60
CA PHE A 100 9.98 9.66 1.95
C PHE A 100 11.32 8.96 2.16
N ALA A 101 12.21 9.57 2.91
CA ALA A 101 13.47 8.95 3.28
C ALA A 101 13.28 7.94 4.42
N ALA A 102 14.15 6.93 4.51
CA ALA A 102 14.11 5.94 5.58
C ALA A 102 14.12 6.55 6.99
N GLY A 103 14.77 7.68 7.17
CA GLY A 103 14.83 8.43 8.44
C GLY A 103 13.56 9.21 8.79
N ASN A 104 12.58 9.29 7.90
CA ASN A 104 11.32 9.99 8.15
C ASN A 104 10.29 9.13 8.91
N TYR A 105 10.55 7.84 9.03
CA TYR A 105 9.67 6.92 9.75
C TYR A 105 9.84 7.08 11.26
N GLY A 106 8.75 7.40 11.92
CA GLY A 106 8.70 7.49 13.38
C GLY A 106 8.58 6.11 14.01
N SER A 107 9.24 5.96 15.15
CA SER A 107 8.95 4.85 16.06
C SER A 107 7.55 5.05 16.62
N THR A 108 6.61 4.22 16.22
CA THR A 108 5.25 4.23 16.75
C THR A 108 5.14 3.28 17.94
N SER A 109 4.05 3.37 18.71
CA SER A 109 3.73 2.37 19.72
C SER A 109 3.26 1.04 19.09
N MET A 110 3.08 1.01 17.79
CA MET A 110 2.84 -0.21 17.01
C MET A 110 4.20 -0.80 16.65
N PRO A 111 4.55 -2.00 17.13
CA PRO A 111 5.94 -2.48 17.09
C PRO A 111 6.53 -2.58 15.70
N SER A 112 5.70 -2.78 14.67
CA SER A 112 6.17 -3.10 13.34
C SER A 112 5.54 -2.28 12.21
N THR A 113 4.32 -1.75 12.38
CA THR A 113 3.76 -0.80 11.42
C THR A 113 4.46 0.55 11.57
N VAL A 114 5.04 1.06 10.50
CA VAL A 114 5.76 2.32 10.51
C VAL A 114 5.00 3.42 9.81
N VAL A 115 5.14 4.63 10.32
CA VAL A 115 4.47 5.83 9.80
C VAL A 115 5.51 6.89 9.53
N ALA A 116 5.52 7.42 8.33
CA ALA A 116 6.27 8.61 7.96
C ALA A 116 5.30 9.74 7.62
N THR A 117 5.62 10.95 8.06
CA THR A 117 4.85 12.14 7.70
C THR A 117 5.78 13.19 7.13
N THR A 118 5.40 13.75 6.00
CA THR A 118 6.08 14.88 5.38
C THR A 118 5.08 16.00 5.12
N GLY A 119 5.52 17.22 5.20
CA GLY A 119 4.66 18.38 5.01
C GLY A 119 5.41 19.67 5.18
N TRP A 120 4.67 20.76 5.20
CA TRP A 120 5.25 22.09 5.34
C TRP A 120 6.03 22.24 6.65
N GLY A 121 7.28 22.67 6.53
CA GLY A 121 8.19 22.80 7.68
C GLY A 121 9.00 21.56 8.02
N SER A 122 8.79 20.45 7.33
CA SER A 122 9.68 19.28 7.39
C SER A 122 11.00 19.60 6.67
N SER A 123 12.12 19.13 7.23
CA SER A 123 13.44 19.29 6.58
C SER A 123 13.56 18.53 5.25
N VAL A 124 12.61 17.65 4.97
CA VAL A 124 12.49 16.85 3.73
C VAL A 124 11.20 17.22 2.99
N GLY A 125 10.42 18.17 3.51
CA GLY A 125 9.17 18.61 2.91
C GLY A 125 9.42 19.43 1.66
N ALA A 126 8.88 18.99 0.54
CA ALA A 126 8.66 19.89 -0.57
C ALA A 126 7.77 21.06 -0.12
N PRO A 127 7.95 22.26 -0.64
CA PRO A 127 6.97 23.33 -0.46
C PRO A 127 5.61 22.87 -0.97
N PRO A 128 4.50 23.53 -0.58
CA PRO A 128 3.19 23.16 -1.09
C PRO A 128 3.21 23.03 -2.61
N MET A 129 2.83 21.83 -3.08
CA MET A 129 2.86 21.49 -4.50
C MET A 129 1.48 21.70 -5.09
N VAL A 130 1.36 22.58 -6.09
CA VAL A 130 0.08 22.77 -6.78
C VAL A 130 -0.13 21.64 -7.78
N LEU A 131 -1.15 20.83 -7.54
CA LEU A 131 -1.54 19.72 -8.39
C LEU A 131 -2.81 20.09 -9.17
N THR A 132 -2.76 19.89 -10.48
CA THR A 132 -3.92 20.09 -11.37
C THR A 132 -4.32 18.72 -11.91
N PRO A 133 -5.39 18.10 -11.34
CA PRO A 133 -5.84 16.79 -11.73
C PRO A 133 -6.43 16.76 -13.14
N ASP A 134 -6.66 15.58 -13.67
CA ASP A 134 -7.34 15.38 -14.95
C ASP A 134 -8.83 15.66 -14.80
N PRO A 135 -9.39 16.62 -15.59
CA PRO A 135 -10.81 16.93 -15.52
C PRO A 135 -11.67 15.74 -15.90
N THR A 136 -12.53 15.29 -15.00
CA THR A 136 -13.50 14.25 -15.32
C THR A 136 -14.59 14.81 -16.23
N THR A 137 -14.78 14.16 -17.37
CA THR A 137 -15.85 14.48 -18.33
C THR A 137 -17.12 13.71 -17.98
N GLY A 138 -18.22 14.40 -17.89
CA GLY A 138 -19.54 13.80 -17.62
C GLY A 138 -20.49 14.77 -16.93
N ASN A 139 -21.78 14.52 -17.09
CA ASN A 139 -22.82 15.32 -16.43
C ASN A 139 -22.81 15.04 -14.92
N ASN A 140 -22.63 16.09 -14.13
CA ASN A 140 -22.70 16.05 -12.66
C ASN A 140 -21.58 15.27 -11.93
N VAL A 141 -20.46 15.03 -12.56
CA VAL A 141 -19.29 14.48 -11.86
C VAL A 141 -18.67 15.57 -10.98
N GLY A 142 -18.69 15.38 -9.67
CA GLY A 142 -18.25 16.35 -8.65
C GLY A 142 -16.75 16.30 -8.34
N TYR A 143 -15.97 15.48 -9.03
CA TYR A 143 -14.55 15.24 -8.78
C TYR A 143 -13.73 15.24 -10.07
N ASP A 144 -12.44 15.39 -9.91
CA ASP A 144 -11.41 15.16 -10.92
C ASP A 144 -10.53 13.98 -10.48
N ILE A 145 -9.70 13.45 -11.39
CA ILE A 145 -8.82 12.32 -11.10
C ILE A 145 -7.37 12.79 -10.99
N LEU A 146 -6.71 12.39 -9.92
CA LEU A 146 -5.26 12.49 -9.75
C LEU A 146 -4.67 11.08 -9.76
N TYR A 147 -3.57 10.88 -10.47
CA TYR A 147 -2.88 9.61 -10.52
C TYR A 147 -1.65 9.66 -9.62
N VAL A 148 -1.49 8.63 -8.80
CA VAL A 148 -0.37 8.51 -7.85
C VAL A 148 0.34 7.20 -8.13
N GLY A 149 1.65 7.26 -8.34
CA GLY A 149 2.52 6.10 -8.48
C GLY A 149 3.58 6.07 -7.38
N GLY A 150 4.23 4.93 -7.18
CA GLY A 150 5.27 4.74 -6.18
C GLY A 150 6.55 4.17 -6.77
N ILE A 151 7.69 4.72 -6.37
CA ILE A 151 9.02 4.26 -6.76
C ILE A 151 9.82 3.92 -5.51
N ALA A 152 10.44 2.76 -5.48
CA ALA A 152 11.39 2.36 -4.45
C ALA A 152 12.68 3.19 -4.57
N ARG A 153 13.23 3.64 -3.44
CA ARG A 153 14.48 4.42 -3.38
C ARG A 153 15.56 3.70 -2.58
N GLY A 154 15.45 2.40 -2.48
CA GLY A 154 16.40 1.52 -1.81
C GLY A 154 15.94 0.07 -1.85
N ALA A 155 16.81 -0.84 -1.48
CA ALA A 155 16.49 -2.26 -1.44
C ALA A 155 15.60 -2.58 -0.22
N PHE A 156 14.48 -3.27 -0.46
CA PHE A 156 13.60 -3.80 0.59
C PHE A 156 12.73 -4.92 0.04
N ASP A 157 12.08 -5.65 0.93
CA ASP A 157 11.04 -6.64 0.64
C ASP A 157 9.87 -6.50 1.61
N PHE A 158 8.74 -7.11 1.31
CA PHE A 158 7.59 -7.16 2.20
C PHE A 158 7.55 -8.43 3.05
N ILE A 159 8.38 -9.41 2.72
CA ILE A 159 8.42 -10.71 3.37
C ILE A 159 9.85 -11.07 3.73
N SER A 160 10.05 -11.57 4.96
CA SER A 160 11.29 -12.18 5.39
C SER A 160 11.33 -13.66 5.03
N ILE A 161 12.53 -14.17 4.84
CA ILE A 161 12.83 -15.56 4.42
C ILE A 161 12.34 -16.62 5.44
N ASN A 162 11.98 -16.22 6.65
CA ASN A 162 11.55 -17.14 7.72
C ASN A 162 10.03 -17.21 7.90
N ALA A 163 9.29 -16.85 6.89
CA ALA A 163 7.86 -16.64 6.96
C ALA A 163 7.07 -17.97 6.94
N ASN A 164 6.93 -18.59 8.07
CA ASN A 164 5.84 -19.51 8.36
C ASN A 164 4.78 -18.86 9.26
N THR A 165 4.64 -17.56 9.20
CA THR A 165 3.99 -16.78 10.25
C THR A 165 2.60 -16.31 9.91
N GLU A 166 2.25 -16.35 8.64
CA GLU A 166 0.91 -16.06 8.16
C GLU A 166 0.20 -17.34 7.69
N ASP A 167 0.62 -18.48 8.25
CA ASP A 167 0.03 -19.79 7.99
C ASP A 167 -1.31 -19.94 8.70
N LEU A 168 -2.20 -20.70 8.09
CA LEU A 168 -3.43 -21.14 8.74
C LEU A 168 -3.13 -22.16 9.85
N ALA A 169 -3.79 -21.99 11.00
CA ALA A 169 -3.72 -22.94 12.09
C ALA A 169 -4.43 -24.28 11.77
N ALA A 170 -5.35 -24.28 10.81
CA ALA A 170 -6.10 -25.46 10.38
C ALA A 170 -6.80 -25.20 9.04
N GLU A 171 -7.23 -26.26 8.37
CA GLU A 171 -8.05 -26.14 7.16
C GLU A 171 -9.37 -25.41 7.43
N HIS A 172 -9.69 -24.44 6.58
CA HIS A 172 -10.95 -23.70 6.59
C HIS A 172 -11.67 -23.85 5.26
N ALA A 173 -12.68 -24.68 5.22
CA ALA A 173 -13.57 -24.77 4.08
C ALA A 173 -14.66 -23.70 4.20
N ASN A 174 -14.64 -22.70 3.33
CA ASN A 174 -15.67 -21.68 3.22
C ASN A 174 -15.98 -20.95 4.55
N SER A 175 -14.97 -20.61 5.32
CA SER A 175 -15.13 -19.85 6.56
C SER A 175 -15.04 -18.35 6.30
N GLN A 176 -15.81 -17.59 7.06
CA GLN A 176 -15.68 -16.13 7.15
C GLN A 176 -14.66 -15.75 8.22
N VAL A 177 -14.50 -16.58 9.24
CA VAL A 177 -13.51 -16.37 10.30
C VAL A 177 -12.30 -17.25 10.00
N ILE A 178 -11.13 -16.65 9.97
CA ILE A 178 -9.85 -17.31 9.68
C ILE A 178 -8.97 -17.17 10.91
N THR A 179 -8.42 -18.30 11.36
CA THR A 179 -7.48 -18.35 12.48
C THR A 179 -6.08 -18.68 11.94
N MET A 180 -5.11 -17.85 12.26
CA MET A 180 -3.73 -17.97 11.85
C MET A 180 -2.91 -18.73 12.91
N ASP A 181 -1.80 -19.33 12.50
CA ASP A 181 -0.86 -19.97 13.42
C ASP A 181 -0.05 -18.93 14.20
N GLY A 182 -0.43 -18.63 15.38
CA GLY A 182 0.00 -17.47 16.16
C GLY A 182 1.44 -17.44 16.69
N SER A 183 2.43 -18.07 16.07
CA SER A 183 3.80 -18.07 16.56
C SER A 183 4.54 -16.73 16.34
N GLY A 184 4.17 -15.72 17.11
CA GLY A 184 4.91 -14.45 17.18
C GLY A 184 4.36 -13.33 16.30
N MET A 185 3.33 -13.57 15.51
CA MET A 185 2.66 -12.59 14.67
C MET A 185 1.46 -11.96 15.39
N ASP A 186 1.18 -10.70 15.06
CA ASP A 186 -0.09 -10.05 15.39
C ASP A 186 -0.75 -9.61 14.08
N VAL A 187 -1.79 -10.34 13.65
CA VAL A 187 -2.48 -10.06 12.38
C VAL A 187 -3.07 -8.65 12.30
N ARG A 188 -3.30 -8.00 13.47
CA ARG A 188 -3.78 -6.61 13.52
C ARG A 188 -2.76 -5.59 13.02
N GLU A 189 -1.49 -5.98 12.96
CA GLU A 189 -0.44 -5.13 12.37
C GLU A 189 -0.39 -5.24 10.86
N HIS A 190 -0.77 -6.41 10.33
CA HIS A 190 -0.72 -6.71 8.90
C HIS A 190 -2.02 -6.34 8.18
N PHE A 191 -3.16 -6.47 8.84
CA PHE A 191 -4.47 -6.32 8.22
C PHE A 191 -5.37 -5.35 8.99
N VAL A 192 -6.12 -4.56 8.25
CA VAL A 192 -7.22 -3.73 8.78
C VAL A 192 -8.46 -3.89 7.91
N ALA A 193 -9.60 -3.46 8.42
CA ALA A 193 -10.85 -3.48 7.66
C ALA A 193 -10.69 -2.81 6.29
N GLY A 194 -11.20 -3.48 5.26
CA GLY A 194 -11.09 -3.07 3.86
C GLY A 194 -9.79 -3.47 3.16
N ASP A 195 -8.85 -4.16 3.81
CA ASP A 195 -7.71 -4.76 3.12
C ASP A 195 -8.16 -6.02 2.37
N VAL A 196 -7.56 -6.26 1.20
CA VAL A 196 -7.80 -7.47 0.42
C VAL A 196 -6.67 -8.44 0.67
N ILE A 197 -7.04 -9.69 0.97
CA ILE A 197 -6.11 -10.78 1.25
C ILE A 197 -5.99 -11.67 0.02
N HIS A 198 -4.76 -11.97 -0.35
CA HIS A 198 -4.40 -12.99 -1.30
C HIS A 198 -3.67 -14.13 -0.61
N ILE A 199 -3.79 -15.32 -1.17
CA ILE A 199 -3.15 -16.53 -0.70
C ILE A 199 -1.97 -16.89 -1.59
N GLY A 200 -0.91 -17.43 -0.97
CA GLY A 200 0.18 -18.13 -1.60
C GLY A 200 0.37 -19.50 -0.96
N THR A 201 0.85 -20.47 -1.72
CA THR A 201 0.97 -21.88 -1.27
C THR A 201 2.30 -22.21 -0.60
N SER A 202 3.25 -21.31 -0.57
CA SER A 202 4.51 -21.47 0.16
C SER A 202 5.33 -20.18 0.11
N VAL A 203 6.27 -20.05 1.05
CA VAL A 203 7.31 -19.04 0.99
C VAL A 203 8.06 -19.18 -0.35
N GLY A 204 8.08 -18.13 -1.16
CA GLY A 204 8.80 -18.12 -2.44
C GLY A 204 8.02 -18.62 -3.65
N SER A 205 6.79 -19.04 -3.48
CA SER A 205 5.96 -19.47 -4.61
C SER A 205 4.48 -19.21 -4.31
N PRO A 206 4.05 -17.94 -4.26
CA PRO A 206 2.63 -17.68 -4.18
C PRO A 206 1.97 -18.32 -5.40
N ALA A 207 0.98 -19.18 -5.18
CA ALA A 207 0.05 -19.53 -6.24
C ALA A 207 -0.55 -18.24 -6.74
N ALA A 208 -0.70 -18.11 -8.05
CA ALA A 208 -1.13 -16.91 -8.72
C ALA A 208 -2.22 -16.17 -7.93
N ASP A 209 -1.88 -15.03 -7.39
CA ASP A 209 -2.72 -13.99 -6.75
C ASP A 209 -4.20 -14.36 -6.49
N SER A 210 -4.42 -15.47 -5.77
CA SER A 210 -5.78 -15.94 -5.49
C SER A 210 -6.39 -15.12 -4.37
N VAL A 211 -7.45 -14.40 -4.68
CA VAL A 211 -8.19 -13.60 -3.72
C VAL A 211 -8.90 -14.51 -2.72
N ILE A 212 -8.68 -14.29 -1.43
CA ILE A 212 -9.46 -14.91 -0.35
C ILE A 212 -10.71 -14.07 -0.07
N GLY A 213 -10.54 -12.77 0.09
CA GLY A 213 -11.61 -11.84 0.39
C GLY A 213 -11.11 -10.52 0.95
N THR A 214 -12.07 -9.70 1.37
CA THR A 214 -11.84 -8.41 2.03
C THR A 214 -11.97 -8.58 3.54
N VAL A 215 -11.07 -7.99 4.29
CA VAL A 215 -11.09 -8.00 5.76
C VAL A 215 -12.23 -7.11 6.27
N ALA A 216 -13.11 -7.67 7.07
CA ALA A 216 -14.10 -6.92 7.84
C ALA A 216 -13.50 -6.41 9.16
N SER A 217 -12.73 -7.28 9.84
CA SER A 217 -12.03 -6.94 11.09
C SER A 217 -10.84 -7.86 11.34
N ALA A 218 -9.83 -7.32 12.04
CA ALA A 218 -8.77 -8.11 12.67
C ALA A 218 -9.09 -8.21 14.16
N ASP A 219 -9.60 -9.37 14.59
CA ASP A 219 -10.31 -9.52 15.86
C ASP A 219 -9.38 -9.76 17.04
N SER A 220 -8.27 -10.43 16.78
CA SER A 220 -7.25 -10.73 17.78
C SER A 220 -5.86 -10.79 17.14
N ALA A 221 -4.85 -11.16 17.89
CA ALA A 221 -3.51 -11.37 17.33
C ALA A 221 -3.45 -12.48 16.26
N THR A 222 -4.40 -13.42 16.30
CA THR A 222 -4.39 -14.61 15.44
C THR A 222 -5.67 -14.79 14.62
N GLN A 223 -6.60 -13.82 14.64
CA GLN A 223 -7.91 -14.02 14.02
C GLN A 223 -8.33 -12.81 13.20
N ILE A 224 -8.78 -13.10 11.99
CA ILE A 224 -9.41 -12.15 11.07
C ILE A 224 -10.81 -12.63 10.69
N THR A 225 -11.73 -11.67 10.52
CA THR A 225 -13.05 -11.91 9.93
C THR A 225 -13.12 -11.25 8.57
N LEU A 226 -13.56 -11.98 7.54
CA LEU A 226 -13.79 -11.47 6.20
C LEU A 226 -15.21 -10.88 6.08
N GLU A 227 -15.41 -9.98 5.11
CA GLU A 227 -16.73 -9.43 4.76
C GLU A 227 -17.69 -10.52 4.23
N ALA A 228 -17.16 -11.54 3.59
CA ALA A 228 -17.87 -12.70 3.09
C ALA A 228 -17.05 -13.98 3.35
N VAL A 229 -17.66 -15.14 3.18
CA VAL A 229 -16.92 -16.40 3.24
C VAL A 229 -15.79 -16.42 2.22
N SER A 230 -14.68 -17.06 2.58
CA SER A 230 -13.52 -17.20 1.69
C SER A 230 -13.95 -17.71 0.31
N GLN A 231 -13.46 -17.07 -0.73
CA GLN A 231 -13.72 -17.44 -2.13
C GLN A 231 -12.89 -18.68 -2.55
N THR A 232 -11.88 -19.03 -1.77
CA THR A 232 -10.96 -20.12 -2.04
C THR A 232 -10.92 -21.03 -0.82
N ALA A 233 -10.88 -22.33 -1.03
CA ALA A 233 -10.62 -23.28 0.05
C ALA A 233 -9.22 -23.03 0.61
N LEU A 234 -9.13 -22.91 1.92
CA LEU A 234 -7.89 -22.63 2.63
C LEU A 234 -7.40 -23.91 3.29
N VAL A 235 -6.13 -24.19 3.15
CA VAL A 235 -5.49 -25.35 3.74
C VAL A 235 -4.41 -24.93 4.72
N ASP A 236 -4.06 -25.83 5.64
CA ASP A 236 -2.94 -25.62 6.55
C ASP A 236 -1.63 -25.42 5.76
N GLY A 237 -0.85 -24.42 6.12
CA GLY A 237 0.36 -24.02 5.40
C GLY A 237 0.16 -22.97 4.29
N ASP A 238 -1.05 -22.53 4.06
CA ASP A 238 -1.31 -21.38 3.18
C ASP A 238 -0.80 -20.08 3.82
N ILE A 239 -0.17 -19.24 3.02
CA ILE A 239 0.42 -17.97 3.45
C ILE A 239 -0.43 -16.81 2.92
N PHE A 240 -0.71 -15.84 3.77
CA PHE A 240 -1.53 -14.69 3.44
C PHE A 240 -0.70 -13.45 3.14
N TYR A 241 -1.14 -12.71 2.13
CA TYR A 241 -0.54 -11.46 1.69
C TYR A 241 -1.57 -10.34 1.72
N ASN A 242 -1.22 -9.26 2.40
CA ASN A 242 -1.95 -8.00 2.23
C ASN A 242 -1.50 -7.37 0.91
N ILE A 243 -2.40 -7.24 -0.06
CA ILE A 243 -2.06 -6.59 -1.33
C ILE A 243 -2.04 -5.06 -1.25
N HIS A 244 -2.34 -4.52 -0.07
CA HIS A 244 -2.26 -3.09 0.24
C HIS A 244 -1.27 -2.80 1.38
N PRO A 245 0.00 -3.25 1.26
CA PRO A 245 0.97 -3.10 2.35
C PRO A 245 1.41 -1.65 2.56
N VAL A 246 1.12 -0.78 1.60
CA VAL A 246 1.39 0.65 1.64
C VAL A 246 0.09 1.43 1.57
N ARG A 247 -0.03 2.46 2.39
CA ARG A 247 -1.18 3.36 2.43
C ARG A 247 -0.68 4.79 2.61
N ALA A 248 -1.14 5.71 1.78
CA ALA A 248 -0.82 7.12 1.95
C ALA A 248 -2.08 7.97 2.16
N ILE A 249 -1.98 8.95 3.03
CA ILE A 249 -3.00 9.99 3.22
C ILE A 249 -2.40 11.30 2.76
N LEU A 250 -2.97 11.88 1.74
CA LEU A 250 -2.56 13.16 1.17
C LEU A 250 -3.40 14.29 1.78
N TYR A 251 -2.76 15.38 2.17
CA TYR A 251 -3.39 16.55 2.76
C TYR A 251 -3.39 17.70 1.76
N PHE A 252 -4.56 18.23 1.48
CA PHE A 252 -4.75 19.29 0.50
C PHE A 252 -5.40 20.54 1.08
N GLU A 253 -5.03 21.66 0.49
CA GLU A 253 -5.69 22.94 0.63
C GLU A 253 -6.24 23.40 -0.72
N LYS A 254 -7.47 23.96 -0.72
CA LYS A 254 -8.17 24.46 -1.91
C LYS A 254 -8.62 25.90 -1.74
#